data_2e51e094d0644e99fb10019e56d52359
#
_entry.id   2e51e094d0644e99fb10019e56d52359
#
_cell.length_a   1.000
_cell.length_b   1.000
_cell.length_c   1.000
_cell.angle_alpha   90.00
_cell.angle_beta   90.00
_cell.angle_gamma   90.00
#
_symmetry.space_group_name_H-M   'P 1'
#
loop_
_entity.id
_entity.type
_entity.pdbx_description
1 polymer ?
#
loop_
_entity_poly.entity_id
_entity_poly.type
_entity_poly.pdbx_seq_one_letter_code
_entity_poly.pdbx_strand_id
1 'polypeptide(L)'
;LPANRTFGNSYWLAEELTAVTKELFTTFKYGYYSPVSLGFTSNTWSTIWNGIHQCYMFQESLKQVSNEYVTDEMKKQYLAESNFLIAYYHFLSMRSYGPTMIIRSVIDLETPISGFPERSSIDEVVAFINEKLDEAMSEGGLPTTWSGKDYGRATRLAALAWKSRVYLYACLLYTSP
;
A
#
# COMPACT_ATOMS: atom_id res chain seq x y z
N LEU A 1 -10.65 -3.62 -3.79
CA LEU A 1 -9.85 -2.42 -4.03
C LEU A 1 -10.83 -1.30 -4.31
N PRO A 2 -10.81 -0.18 -3.57
CA PRO A 2 -11.64 0.95 -3.93
C PRO A 2 -11.29 1.33 -5.36
N ALA A 3 -12.30 1.30 -6.22
CA ALA A 3 -12.15 1.68 -7.61
C ALA A 3 -11.60 3.12 -7.65
N ASN A 4 -10.37 3.22 -7.66
CA ASN A 4 -9.49 4.05 -8.43
C ASN A 4 -9.89 5.50 -8.77
N ARG A 5 -10.62 6.17 -7.90
CA ARG A 5 -10.82 7.61 -8.10
C ARG A 5 -9.60 8.45 -7.69
N THR A 6 -8.67 7.87 -6.91
CA THR A 6 -7.54 8.60 -6.32
C THR A 6 -6.22 8.45 -7.09
N PHE A 7 -5.99 7.32 -7.77
CA PHE A 7 -4.72 7.05 -8.45
C PHE A 7 -4.85 6.87 -9.97
N GLY A 8 -6.06 6.71 -10.50
CA GLY A 8 -6.31 6.41 -11.91
C GLY A 8 -6.36 7.61 -12.83
N ASN A 9 -6.42 8.81 -12.29
CA ASN A 9 -6.67 10.00 -13.10
C ASN A 9 -5.47 10.95 -13.15
N SER A 10 -4.24 10.46 -12.99
CA SER A 10 -3.03 11.28 -13.09
C SER A 10 -2.83 11.93 -14.46
N TYR A 11 -3.42 11.37 -15.53
CA TYR A 11 -3.42 11.98 -16.87
C TYR A 11 -4.13 13.33 -16.92
N TRP A 12 -5.07 13.62 -16.01
CA TRP A 12 -5.69 14.95 -15.89
C TRP A 12 -4.72 16.03 -15.41
N LEU A 13 -3.58 15.64 -14.84
CA LEU A 13 -2.52 16.56 -14.42
C LEU A 13 -1.56 16.89 -15.57
N ALA A 14 -1.63 16.16 -16.69
CA ALA A 14 -0.82 16.42 -17.86
C ALA A 14 -1.31 17.68 -18.58
N GLU A 15 -0.41 18.36 -19.27
CA GLU A 15 -0.72 19.58 -20.01
C GLU A 15 -1.68 19.34 -21.19
N GLU A 16 -1.73 18.11 -21.68
CA GLU A 16 -2.50 17.70 -22.88
C GLU A 16 -4.01 17.58 -22.59
N LEU A 17 -4.41 17.49 -21.33
CA LEU A 17 -5.81 17.30 -20.96
C LEU A 17 -6.27 18.37 -19.98
N THR A 18 -7.50 18.87 -20.19
CA THR A 18 -8.15 19.82 -19.28
C THR A 18 -9.48 19.23 -18.83
N ALA A 19 -9.69 19.16 -17.51
CA ALA A 19 -10.97 18.74 -16.95
C ALA A 19 -12.05 19.80 -17.21
N VAL A 20 -13.23 19.37 -17.63
CA VAL A 20 -14.38 20.25 -17.89
C VAL A 20 -14.99 20.76 -16.58
N THR A 21 -14.81 20.03 -15.48
CA THR A 21 -15.30 20.40 -14.16
C THR A 21 -14.18 21.05 -13.33
N LYS A 22 -14.53 22.09 -12.58
CA LYS A 22 -13.63 22.75 -11.61
C LYS A 22 -13.39 21.82 -10.41
N GLU A 23 -12.71 20.72 -10.65
CA GLU A 23 -12.40 19.77 -9.60
C GLU A 23 -10.95 19.92 -9.13
N LEU A 24 -10.62 19.17 -8.11
CA LEU A 24 -9.36 19.09 -7.38
C LEU A 24 -8.12 19.08 -8.29
N PHE A 25 -8.22 18.49 -9.49
CA PHE A 25 -7.14 18.37 -10.46
C PHE A 25 -6.74 19.71 -11.10
N THR A 26 -7.70 20.62 -11.30
CA THR A 26 -7.42 21.96 -11.84
C THR A 26 -6.61 22.78 -10.84
N THR A 27 -6.85 22.60 -9.54
CA THR A 27 -6.08 23.24 -8.47
C THR A 27 -4.62 22.84 -8.51
N PHE A 28 -4.32 21.56 -8.73
CA PHE A 28 -2.96 21.06 -8.93
C PHE A 28 -2.31 21.59 -10.21
N LYS A 29 -3.04 21.51 -11.33
CA LYS A 29 -2.53 21.93 -12.65
C LYS A 29 -2.13 23.41 -12.69
N TYR A 30 -2.86 24.26 -11.99
CA TYR A 30 -2.61 25.72 -11.95
C TYR A 30 -1.81 26.14 -10.72
N GLY A 31 -1.30 25.24 -9.92
CA GLY A 31 -0.46 25.56 -8.76
C GLY A 31 -1.20 26.23 -7.60
N TYR A 32 -2.52 26.22 -7.58
CA TYR A 32 -3.34 26.80 -6.49
C TYR A 32 -3.49 25.90 -5.27
N TYR A 33 -2.69 24.84 -5.19
CA TYR A 33 -2.78 23.94 -4.07
C TYR A 33 -1.93 24.43 -2.88
N SER A 34 -2.42 24.23 -1.68
CA SER A 34 -1.71 24.50 -0.44
C SER A 34 -1.79 23.29 0.51
N PRO A 35 -0.90 23.19 1.50
CA PRO A 35 -0.99 22.13 2.52
C PRO A 35 -2.35 22.07 3.25
N VAL A 36 -3.12 23.16 3.25
CA VAL A 36 -4.43 23.26 3.90
C VAL A 36 -5.59 22.85 2.97
N SER A 37 -5.39 22.90 1.64
CA SER A 37 -6.43 22.61 0.64
C SER A 37 -6.40 21.16 0.12
N LEU A 38 -5.87 20.23 0.91
CA LEU A 38 -5.41 18.91 0.49
C LEU A 38 -6.46 17.80 0.49
N GLY A 39 -7.70 18.03 0.09
CA GLY A 39 -8.70 16.95 0.03
C GLY A 39 -8.23 15.67 -0.69
N PHE A 40 -7.42 15.82 -1.75
CA PHE A 40 -6.86 14.68 -2.49
C PHE A 40 -5.77 13.94 -1.70
N THR A 41 -4.81 14.64 -1.14
CA THR A 41 -3.67 14.01 -0.43
C THR A 41 -4.07 13.51 0.95
N SER A 42 -4.98 14.19 1.66
CA SER A 42 -5.50 13.71 2.93
C SER A 42 -6.34 12.43 2.77
N ASN A 43 -7.17 12.35 1.73
CA ASN A 43 -7.93 11.13 1.43
C ASN A 43 -7.01 9.97 1.06
N THR A 44 -5.93 10.23 0.32
CA THR A 44 -4.92 9.22 0.00
C THR A 44 -4.21 8.72 1.24
N TRP A 45 -3.80 9.62 2.13
CA TRP A 45 -3.20 9.30 3.42
C TRP A 45 -4.11 8.38 4.24
N SER A 46 -5.34 8.81 4.49
CA SER A 46 -6.30 8.05 5.27
C SER A 46 -6.58 6.67 4.65
N THR A 47 -6.71 6.58 3.32
CA THR A 47 -6.95 5.32 2.62
C THR A 47 -5.79 4.33 2.79
N ILE A 48 -4.53 4.82 2.69
CA ILE A 48 -3.34 4.00 2.85
C ILE A 48 -3.27 3.43 4.28
N TRP A 49 -3.37 4.29 5.27
CA TRP A 49 -3.21 3.88 6.68
C TRP A 49 -4.38 3.03 7.17
N ASN A 50 -5.60 3.29 6.73
CA ASN A 50 -6.74 2.40 6.96
C ASN A 50 -6.50 1.02 6.32
N GLY A 51 -5.95 0.98 5.11
CA GLY A 51 -5.61 -0.28 4.45
C GLY A 51 -4.58 -1.10 5.23
N ILE A 52 -3.51 -0.46 5.72
CA ILE A 52 -2.49 -1.11 6.57
C ILE A 52 -3.12 -1.63 7.87
N HIS A 53 -3.92 -0.79 8.55
CA HIS A 53 -4.60 -1.18 9.78
C HIS A 53 -5.50 -2.40 9.56
N GLN A 54 -6.33 -2.40 8.51
CA GLN A 54 -7.19 -3.52 8.18
C GLN A 54 -6.41 -4.81 7.88
N CYS A 55 -5.25 -4.72 7.24
CA CYS A 55 -4.40 -5.88 7.00
C CYS A 55 -3.91 -6.50 8.32
N TYR A 56 -3.44 -5.70 9.28
CA TYR A 56 -3.02 -6.21 10.58
C TYR A 56 -4.18 -6.73 11.43
N MET A 57 -5.32 -6.04 11.44
CA MET A 57 -6.55 -6.52 12.08
C MET A 57 -6.99 -7.87 11.53
N PHE A 58 -6.91 -8.04 10.20
CA PHE A 58 -7.18 -9.31 9.55
C PHE A 58 -6.21 -10.41 10.00
N GLN A 59 -4.90 -10.12 10.07
CA GLN A 59 -3.90 -11.08 10.55
C GLN A 59 -4.17 -11.52 12.00
N GLU A 60 -4.53 -10.57 12.89
CA GLU A 60 -4.88 -10.92 14.28
C GLU A 60 -6.17 -11.77 14.34
N SER A 61 -7.19 -11.42 13.59
CA SER A 61 -8.42 -12.20 13.50
C SER A 61 -8.17 -13.61 12.97
N LEU A 62 -7.30 -13.75 11.97
CA LEU A 62 -6.98 -15.05 11.36
C LEU A 62 -6.32 -16.02 12.35
N LYS A 63 -5.56 -15.53 13.33
CA LYS A 63 -4.95 -16.36 14.40
C LYS A 63 -6.01 -17.02 15.28
N GLN A 64 -7.18 -16.40 15.42
CA GLN A 64 -8.26 -16.86 16.29
C GLN A 64 -9.21 -17.84 15.58
N VAL A 65 -9.16 -17.91 14.25
CA VAL A 65 -10.06 -18.79 13.48
C VAL A 65 -9.66 -20.26 13.64
N SER A 66 -10.65 -21.11 13.99
CA SER A 66 -10.46 -22.55 14.09
C SER A 66 -10.08 -23.19 12.75
N ASN A 67 -9.21 -24.19 12.78
CA ASN A 67 -8.84 -24.97 11.58
C ASN A 67 -10.00 -25.78 10.99
N GLU A 68 -11.11 -25.88 11.69
CA GLU A 68 -12.35 -26.47 11.18
C GLU A 68 -12.93 -25.64 10.01
N TYR A 69 -12.77 -24.31 10.04
CA TYR A 69 -13.30 -23.40 9.02
C TYR A 69 -12.24 -22.97 8.00
N VAL A 70 -11.00 -22.83 8.43
CA VAL A 70 -9.89 -22.36 7.58
C VAL A 70 -8.67 -23.23 7.85
N THR A 71 -8.26 -24.02 6.85
CA THR A 71 -7.09 -24.90 6.97
C THR A 71 -5.78 -24.12 7.13
N ASP A 72 -4.74 -24.76 7.62
CA ASP A 72 -3.43 -24.10 7.78
C ASP A 72 -2.85 -23.62 6.45
N GLU A 73 -3.09 -24.32 5.35
CA GLU A 73 -2.69 -23.91 4.00
C GLU A 73 -3.43 -22.63 3.58
N MET A 74 -4.75 -22.57 3.83
CA MET A 74 -5.52 -21.36 3.56
C MET A 74 -5.08 -20.20 4.41
N LYS A 75 -4.76 -20.44 5.70
CA LYS A 75 -4.22 -19.39 6.58
C LYS A 75 -2.90 -18.84 6.05
N LYS A 76 -1.99 -19.69 5.59
CA LYS A 76 -0.72 -19.27 4.97
C LYS A 76 -0.95 -18.41 3.73
N GLN A 77 -1.87 -18.81 2.85
CA GLN A 77 -2.22 -18.04 1.66
C GLN A 77 -2.82 -16.67 2.01
N TYR A 78 -3.74 -16.61 2.96
CA TYR A 78 -4.35 -15.35 3.40
C TYR A 78 -3.35 -14.41 4.09
N LEU A 79 -2.42 -14.96 4.90
CA LEU A 79 -1.33 -14.18 5.47
C LEU A 79 -0.40 -13.62 4.38
N ALA A 80 -0.10 -14.43 3.36
CA ALA A 80 0.72 -13.99 2.24
C ALA A 80 0.06 -12.86 1.43
N GLU A 81 -1.24 -12.94 1.18
CA GLU A 81 -1.98 -11.86 0.53
C GLU A 81 -2.01 -10.59 1.39
N SER A 82 -2.20 -10.74 2.69
CA SER A 82 -2.15 -9.61 3.63
C SER A 82 -0.76 -8.95 3.64
N ASN A 83 0.32 -9.73 3.65
CA ASN A 83 1.69 -9.21 3.58
C ASN A 83 1.96 -8.49 2.25
N PHE A 84 1.46 -9.02 1.13
CA PHE A 84 1.52 -8.33 -0.15
C PHE A 84 0.80 -6.98 -0.11
N LEU A 85 -0.38 -6.90 0.50
CA LEU A 85 -1.13 -5.64 0.64
C LEU A 85 -0.43 -4.65 1.59
N ILE A 86 0.18 -5.11 2.68
CA ILE A 86 0.99 -4.27 3.58
C ILE A 86 2.16 -3.65 2.80
N ALA A 87 2.88 -4.45 2.02
CA ALA A 87 3.95 -3.97 1.16
C ALA A 87 3.45 -2.95 0.13
N TYR A 88 2.32 -3.24 -0.50
CA TYR A 88 1.67 -2.36 -1.48
C TYR A 88 1.33 -0.99 -0.89
N TYR A 89 0.69 -0.94 0.26
CA TYR A 89 0.30 0.30 0.91
C TYR A 89 1.50 1.11 1.41
N HIS A 90 2.53 0.46 1.96
CA HIS A 90 3.77 1.16 2.34
C HIS A 90 4.50 1.75 1.12
N PHE A 91 4.51 1.04 0.00
CA PHE A 91 5.03 1.60 -1.25
C PHE A 91 4.22 2.82 -1.71
N LEU A 92 2.89 2.77 -1.65
CA LEU A 92 2.06 3.93 -1.99
C LEU A 92 2.34 5.11 -1.08
N SER A 93 2.54 4.86 0.22
CA SER A 93 2.92 5.89 1.19
C SER A 93 4.27 6.50 0.84
N MET A 94 5.30 5.67 0.64
CA MET A 94 6.64 6.11 0.25
C MET A 94 6.62 6.91 -1.05
N ARG A 95 5.92 6.43 -2.07
CA ARG A 95 5.82 7.11 -3.37
C ARG A 95 5.16 8.49 -3.28
N SER A 96 4.14 8.64 -2.41
CA SER A 96 3.34 9.87 -2.32
C SER A 96 3.88 10.88 -1.33
N TYR A 97 4.59 10.42 -0.29
CA TYR A 97 4.98 11.26 0.86
C TYR A 97 6.48 11.15 1.22
N GLY A 98 7.26 10.38 0.48
CA GLY A 98 8.67 10.15 0.76
C GLY A 98 8.89 9.28 2.00
N PRO A 99 9.85 9.63 2.89
CA PRO A 99 10.06 8.93 4.15
C PRO A 99 8.75 8.78 4.92
N THR A 100 8.45 7.57 5.38
CA THR A 100 7.16 7.25 6.02
C THR A 100 7.33 6.35 7.23
N MET A 101 6.30 6.25 8.05
CA MET A 101 6.29 5.35 9.19
C MET A 101 6.26 3.88 8.73
N ILE A 102 6.92 3.00 9.48
CA ILE A 102 6.82 1.55 9.31
C ILE A 102 5.94 1.02 10.44
N ILE A 103 4.75 0.51 10.07
CA ILE A 103 3.81 -0.11 11.00
C ILE A 103 3.98 -1.62 10.90
N ARG A 104 4.19 -2.31 12.05
CA ARG A 104 4.43 -3.75 12.13
C ARG A 104 3.33 -4.53 12.86
N SER A 105 2.35 -3.83 13.43
CA SER A 105 1.23 -4.42 14.17
C SER A 105 0.05 -3.48 14.22
N VAL A 106 -1.07 -3.94 14.76
CA VAL A 106 -2.20 -3.08 15.10
C VAL A 106 -1.74 -2.04 16.12
N ILE A 107 -2.04 -0.77 15.86
CA ILE A 107 -1.87 0.32 16.83
C ILE A 107 -3.21 0.54 17.50
N ASP A 108 -3.22 0.54 18.82
CA ASP A 108 -4.42 0.82 19.60
C ASP A 108 -4.86 2.28 19.40
N LEU A 109 -6.18 2.49 19.34
CA LEU A 109 -6.78 3.82 19.21
C LEU A 109 -6.47 4.73 20.39
N GLU A 110 -6.18 4.15 21.56
CA GLU A 110 -5.82 4.89 22.78
C GLU A 110 -4.30 5.22 22.84
N THR A 111 -3.52 4.76 21.85
CA THR A 111 -2.08 5.05 21.79
C THR A 111 -1.85 6.55 21.64
N PRO A 112 -1.14 7.21 22.56
CA PRO A 112 -0.83 8.62 22.42
C PRO A 112 0.06 8.86 21.20
N ILE A 113 0.04 10.08 20.65
CA ILE A 113 0.82 10.43 19.44
C ILE A 113 2.31 10.11 19.61
N SER A 114 2.85 10.26 20.83
CA SER A 114 4.24 9.91 21.16
C SER A 114 4.55 8.40 21.08
N GLY A 115 3.53 7.56 21.03
CA GLY A 115 3.67 6.10 20.87
C GLY A 115 3.62 5.62 19.41
N PHE A 116 3.38 6.53 18.46
CA PHE A 116 3.47 6.19 17.04
C PHE A 116 4.94 6.15 16.60
N PRO A 117 5.30 5.23 15.68
CA PRO A 117 6.65 5.19 15.14
C PRO A 117 6.96 6.48 14.37
N GLU A 118 8.20 6.94 14.49
CA GLU A 118 8.71 8.04 13.71
C GLU A 118 8.80 7.68 12.22
N ARG A 119 9.04 8.68 11.36
CA ARG A 119 9.30 8.44 9.95
C ARG A 119 10.64 7.73 9.78
N SER A 120 10.62 6.61 9.10
CA SER A 120 11.81 5.86 8.72
C SER A 120 12.41 6.41 7.43
N SER A 121 13.70 6.20 7.23
CA SER A 121 14.38 6.55 5.97
C SER A 121 13.79 5.78 4.78
N ILE A 122 14.05 6.26 3.57
CA ILE A 122 13.63 5.57 2.33
C ILE A 122 14.21 4.15 2.29
N ASP A 123 15.49 3.97 2.67
CA ASP A 123 16.14 2.65 2.67
C ASP A 123 15.46 1.66 3.61
N GLU A 124 15.12 2.10 4.82
CA GLU A 124 14.40 1.27 5.78
C GLU A 124 13.00 0.91 5.27
N VAL A 125 12.29 1.85 4.65
CA VAL A 125 10.97 1.59 4.07
C VAL A 125 11.07 0.60 2.90
N VAL A 126 12.06 0.76 2.03
CA VAL A 126 12.32 -0.18 0.91
C VAL A 126 12.67 -1.56 1.43
N ALA A 127 13.53 -1.65 2.45
CA ALA A 127 13.87 -2.91 3.08
C ALA A 127 12.65 -3.60 3.68
N PHE A 128 11.80 -2.86 4.40
CA PHE A 128 10.55 -3.37 4.96
C PHE A 128 9.55 -3.84 3.89
N ILE A 129 9.38 -3.09 2.81
CA ILE A 129 8.52 -3.50 1.69
C ILE A 129 9.00 -4.82 1.09
N ASN A 130 10.31 -4.95 0.89
CA ASN A 130 10.90 -6.19 0.36
C ASN A 130 10.76 -7.36 1.34
N GLU A 131 10.95 -7.14 2.65
CA GLU A 131 10.68 -8.12 3.70
C GLU A 131 9.26 -8.68 3.57
N LYS A 132 8.25 -7.81 3.47
CA LYS A 132 6.84 -8.22 3.35
C LYS A 132 6.53 -8.93 2.03
N LEU A 133 7.15 -8.53 0.92
CA LEU A 133 7.02 -9.23 -0.36
C LEU A 133 7.68 -10.61 -0.32
N ASP A 134 8.83 -10.75 0.34
CA ASP A 134 9.51 -12.04 0.50
C ASP A 134 8.72 -12.99 1.42
N GLU A 135 8.14 -12.49 2.51
CA GLU A 135 7.20 -13.23 3.35
C GLU A 135 5.98 -13.70 2.54
N ALA A 136 5.42 -12.84 1.70
CA ALA A 136 4.29 -13.19 0.84
C ALA A 136 4.63 -14.29 -0.17
N MET A 137 5.87 -14.33 -0.65
CA MET A 137 6.36 -15.33 -1.61
C MET A 137 6.93 -16.60 -0.97
N SER A 138 6.90 -16.70 0.36
CA SER A 138 7.39 -17.87 1.09
C SER A 138 6.65 -19.16 0.72
N GLU A 139 7.17 -20.30 1.16
CA GLU A 139 6.57 -21.61 0.88
C GLU A 139 5.15 -21.73 1.43
N GLY A 140 4.20 -22.11 0.58
CA GLY A 140 2.78 -22.18 0.92
C GLY A 140 2.07 -20.82 0.93
N GLY A 141 2.76 -19.72 0.57
CA GLY A 141 2.20 -18.37 0.44
C GLY A 141 1.48 -18.14 -0.89
N LEU A 142 1.83 -17.04 -1.58
CA LEU A 142 1.19 -16.67 -2.85
C LEU A 142 1.44 -17.73 -3.94
N PRO A 143 0.39 -18.24 -4.60
CA PRO A 143 0.53 -19.14 -5.74
C PRO A 143 1.03 -18.39 -6.98
N THR A 144 1.52 -19.15 -7.94
CA THR A 144 1.95 -18.59 -9.24
C THR A 144 0.75 -18.07 -10.05
N THR A 145 -0.38 -18.77 -9.97
CA THR A 145 -1.61 -18.44 -10.71
C THR A 145 -2.84 -18.76 -9.87
N TRP A 146 -3.91 -18.03 -10.09
CA TRP A 146 -5.25 -18.31 -9.58
C TRP A 146 -6.18 -18.67 -10.74
N SER A 147 -7.17 -19.51 -10.49
CA SER A 147 -8.16 -19.92 -11.48
C SER A 147 -9.59 -19.71 -10.97
N GLY A 148 -10.55 -19.73 -11.89
CA GLY A 148 -11.97 -19.64 -11.55
C GLY A 148 -12.33 -18.32 -10.86
N LYS A 149 -13.08 -18.43 -9.76
CA LYS A 149 -13.55 -17.27 -8.96
C LYS A 149 -12.43 -16.47 -8.28
N ASP A 150 -11.25 -17.06 -8.10
CA ASP A 150 -10.10 -16.44 -7.43
C ASP A 150 -9.21 -15.67 -8.42
N TYR A 151 -9.53 -15.65 -9.70
CA TYR A 151 -8.81 -14.88 -10.70
C TYR A 151 -8.78 -13.39 -10.31
N GLY A 152 -7.57 -12.81 -10.33
CA GLY A 152 -7.34 -11.41 -9.97
C GLY A 152 -6.83 -11.19 -8.53
N ARG A 153 -6.74 -12.24 -7.71
CA ARG A 153 -6.04 -12.20 -6.41
C ARG A 153 -4.53 -12.07 -6.62
N ALA A 154 -3.81 -11.66 -5.56
CA ALA A 154 -2.36 -11.50 -5.60
C ALA A 154 -1.65 -12.83 -5.94
N THR A 155 -0.67 -12.77 -6.82
CA THR A 155 0.15 -13.92 -7.23
C THR A 155 1.62 -13.67 -6.90
N ARG A 156 2.41 -14.76 -6.87
CA ARG A 156 3.87 -14.68 -6.73
C ARG A 156 4.51 -13.82 -7.83
N LEU A 157 4.01 -13.93 -9.06
CA LEU A 157 4.49 -13.12 -10.18
C LEU A 157 4.16 -11.63 -10.00
N ALA A 158 2.98 -11.31 -9.47
CA ALA A 158 2.63 -9.94 -9.11
C ALA A 158 3.55 -9.37 -8.03
N ALA A 159 3.90 -10.17 -7.01
CA ALA A 159 4.83 -9.76 -5.96
C ALA A 159 6.24 -9.48 -6.51
N LEU A 160 6.75 -10.33 -7.42
CA LEU A 160 8.05 -10.10 -8.09
C LEU A 160 8.04 -8.84 -8.95
N ALA A 161 6.99 -8.61 -9.74
CA ALA A 161 6.84 -7.40 -10.54
C ALA A 161 6.75 -6.15 -9.64
N TRP A 162 6.07 -6.27 -8.50
CA TRP A 162 5.99 -5.20 -7.52
C TRP A 162 7.33 -4.89 -6.88
N LYS A 163 8.12 -5.91 -6.54
CA LYS A 163 9.48 -5.78 -6.01
C LYS A 163 10.40 -5.03 -7.00
N SER A 164 10.34 -5.39 -8.28
CA SER A 164 11.06 -4.66 -9.35
C SER A 164 10.66 -3.17 -9.39
N ARG A 165 9.36 -2.88 -9.28
CA ARG A 165 8.86 -1.50 -9.27
C ARG A 165 9.34 -0.72 -8.04
N VAL A 166 9.38 -1.33 -6.87
CA VAL A 166 9.91 -0.72 -5.64
C VAL A 166 11.34 -0.28 -5.82
N TYR A 167 12.21 -1.14 -6.37
CA TYR A 167 13.61 -0.79 -6.63
C TYR A 167 13.75 0.32 -7.67
N LEU A 168 12.93 0.31 -8.73
CA LEU A 168 12.95 1.38 -9.73
C LEU A 168 12.64 2.74 -9.08
N TYR A 169 11.62 2.82 -8.23
CA TYR A 169 11.27 4.06 -7.53
C TYR A 169 12.32 4.47 -6.51
N ALA A 170 12.92 3.52 -5.78
CA ALA A 170 14.03 3.80 -4.88
C ALA A 170 15.20 4.43 -5.65
N CYS A 171 15.63 3.84 -6.76
CA CYS A 171 16.68 4.42 -7.60
C CYS A 171 16.35 5.83 -8.10
N LEU A 172 15.12 6.08 -8.54
CA LEU A 172 14.69 7.39 -9.03
C LEU A 172 14.72 8.45 -7.93
N LEU A 173 14.37 8.10 -6.70
CA LEU A 173 14.41 9.03 -5.55
C LEU A 173 15.83 9.44 -5.17
N TYR A 174 16.84 8.59 -5.42
CA TYR A 174 18.25 8.91 -5.20
C TYR A 174 18.92 9.67 -6.35
N THR A 175 18.38 9.57 -7.55
CA THR A 175 18.96 10.17 -8.76
C THR A 175 18.29 11.48 -9.19
N SER A 176 17.19 11.87 -8.55
CA SER A 176 16.57 13.18 -8.75
C SER A 176 17.38 14.24 -8.02
N PRO A 177 17.83 15.31 -8.70
CA PRO A 177 18.54 16.43 -8.08
C PRO A 177 17.64 17.21 -7.13
#